data_33ff07be0dfe0c566162165d25f767a4
#
_entry.id   33ff07be0dfe0c566162165d25f767a4
#
_cell.length_a   1.000
_cell.length_b   1.000
_cell.length_c   1.000
_cell.angle_alpha   90.00
_cell.angle_beta   90.00
_cell.angle_gamma   90.00
#
_symmetry.space_group_name_H-M   'P 1'
#
loop_
_entity.id
_entity.type
_entity.pdbx_description
1 polymer ?
#
loop_
_entity_poly.entity_id
_entity_poly.type
_entity_poly.pdbx_seq_one_letter_code
_entity_poly.pdbx_strand_id
1 'polypeptide(L)'
;MSNRLCGWCLCVTGAILVQVLSLHHSVTSAESHPPEAQKRTIALSPLATQELESPLFLTHARDGSGRLFVVEQPGRIRIVEQGELLPLPFLDIHDRILSGGERGLLGLAFHPDFRRTGTFYVNYTRKPDGATVVAEYRRGPSPHQALRDERVLMTVLQPYANHNGGMVAFGPDGYLYIGFGDGGAGGDPDNRAQNPQEFLGKILRIDVDHGDPYGIPSDNPFAAEGGRPEIYALGLRNPWRFSFDMQNGDLWAADVGQNKWEELDLIVPGGNYGWRVTEGTHCYSPALLCRTKDLILPVLEYAHEKGRCSITGGYVYRGRAVAGLAGQYLYGDYCSGEIFAFSRAQETESNPNPQVILKTSIHISSFGEDERGELYVLDHAGGIYQITPPQAGH
;
A
#
# COMPACT_ATOMS: atom_id res chain seq x y z
N MET A 1 -73.74 36.05 2.10
CA MET A 1 -74.08 37.03 3.16
C MET A 1 -72.79 37.82 3.37
N SER A 2 -72.82 39.03 2.75
CA SER A 2 -72.98 40.32 3.40
C SER A 2 -71.77 40.70 4.29
N ASN A 3 -71.10 41.75 4.20
CA ASN A 3 -71.20 43.06 3.56
C ASN A 3 -69.97 43.88 3.97
N ARG A 4 -69.41 44.65 3.05
CA ARG A 4 -69.29 46.10 3.06
C ARG A 4 -68.43 46.72 4.18
N LEU A 5 -67.68 47.80 4.03
CA LEU A 5 -67.58 48.95 3.15
C LEU A 5 -66.40 49.81 3.63
N CYS A 6 -65.80 50.54 2.71
CA CYS A 6 -65.49 51.99 2.69
C CYS A 6 -64.52 52.52 3.76
N GLY A 7 -63.60 53.32 3.44
CA GLY A 7 -63.53 54.45 2.57
C GLY A 7 -62.31 55.32 2.77
N TRP A 8 -62.12 56.16 1.76
CA TRP A 8 -61.56 57.50 1.67
C TRP A 8 -60.07 57.79 1.68
N CYS A 9 -59.68 58.17 0.53
CA CYS A 9 -58.65 59.08 0.05
C CYS A 9 -58.08 60.12 1.00
N LEU A 10 -56.77 60.34 0.88
CA LEU A 10 -56.20 61.70 0.83
C LEU A 10 -54.91 61.69 -0.01
N CYS A 11 -54.93 62.45 -1.11
CA CYS A 11 -53.79 62.77 -1.92
C CYS A 11 -52.87 63.75 -1.17
N VAL A 12 -51.56 63.44 -1.14
CA VAL A 12 -50.54 64.50 -0.90
C VAL A 12 -49.46 64.27 -1.99
N THR A 13 -49.43 65.32 -2.86
CA THR A 13 -48.40 65.47 -3.89
C THR A 13 -47.09 65.92 -3.26
N GLY A 14 -46.08 65.02 -3.33
CA GLY A 14 -44.71 65.36 -2.96
C GLY A 14 -43.79 65.06 -4.14
N ALA A 15 -43.23 66.11 -4.72
CA ALA A 15 -42.22 66.00 -5.77
C ALA A 15 -40.92 65.36 -5.19
N ILE A 16 -40.53 64.23 -5.68
CA ILE A 16 -39.25 63.65 -5.33
C ILE A 16 -38.27 63.85 -6.49
N LEU A 17 -37.24 64.65 -6.20
CA LEU A 17 -36.08 64.86 -7.05
C LEU A 17 -35.32 63.53 -7.16
N VAL A 18 -35.27 62.91 -8.35
CA VAL A 18 -34.45 61.74 -8.62
C VAL A 18 -33.03 62.20 -8.92
N GLN A 19 -32.12 62.04 -7.95
CA GLN A 19 -30.69 62.09 -8.21
C GLN A 19 -30.25 60.78 -8.80
N VAL A 20 -29.83 60.76 -10.07
CA VAL A 20 -29.20 59.64 -10.73
C VAL A 20 -27.74 59.54 -10.25
N LEU A 21 -27.47 58.66 -9.30
CA LEU A 21 -26.10 58.26 -8.97
C LEU A 21 -25.61 57.30 -10.03
N SER A 22 -24.69 57.75 -10.86
CA SER A 22 -23.94 56.88 -11.78
C SER A 22 -22.94 56.00 -10.98
N LEU A 23 -23.31 54.77 -10.70
CA LEU A 23 -22.38 53.77 -10.18
C LEU A 23 -21.45 53.31 -11.31
N HIS A 24 -20.21 53.81 -11.31
CA HIS A 24 -19.14 53.25 -12.12
C HIS A 24 -18.74 51.89 -11.49
N HIS A 25 -19.18 50.80 -12.09
CA HIS A 25 -18.63 49.47 -11.79
C HIS A 25 -17.24 49.38 -12.42
N SER A 26 -16.20 49.53 -11.61
CA SER A 26 -14.86 49.12 -11.97
C SER A 26 -14.82 47.59 -12.06
N VAL A 27 -14.85 47.04 -13.27
CA VAL A 27 -14.57 45.64 -13.52
C VAL A 27 -13.07 45.44 -13.30
N THR A 28 -12.69 45.03 -12.12
CA THR A 28 -11.34 44.50 -11.90
C THR A 28 -11.25 43.18 -12.62
N SER A 29 -10.53 43.14 -13.74
CA SER A 29 -10.10 41.91 -14.39
C SER A 29 -9.23 41.13 -13.39
N ALA A 30 -9.75 40.02 -12.90
CA ALA A 30 -8.92 39.05 -12.17
C ALA A 30 -7.86 38.56 -13.15
N GLU A 31 -6.62 38.98 -12.97
CA GLU A 31 -5.47 38.37 -13.64
C GLU A 31 -5.44 36.92 -13.18
N SER A 32 -5.74 36.01 -14.11
CA SER A 32 -5.51 34.56 -13.92
C SER A 32 -4.01 34.34 -13.83
N HIS A 33 -3.49 34.23 -12.61
CA HIS A 33 -2.14 33.74 -12.40
C HIS A 33 -2.08 32.33 -13.01
N PRO A 34 -1.07 32.03 -13.84
CA PRO A 34 -0.86 30.65 -14.28
C PRO A 34 -0.70 29.79 -13.02
N PRO A 35 -1.20 28.53 -13.02
CA PRO A 35 -1.08 27.67 -11.87
C PRO A 35 0.40 27.56 -11.50
N GLU A 36 0.70 27.92 -10.24
CA GLU A 36 2.05 27.84 -9.68
C GLU A 36 2.58 26.41 -9.94
N ALA A 37 3.65 26.30 -10.71
CA ALA A 37 4.23 25.00 -11.05
C ALA A 37 4.57 24.29 -9.74
N GLN A 38 3.84 23.22 -9.42
CA GLN A 38 3.99 22.47 -8.19
C GLN A 38 5.47 22.08 -8.07
N LYS A 39 6.16 22.65 -7.09
CA LYS A 39 7.60 22.50 -6.92
C LYS A 39 7.87 21.01 -6.66
N ARG A 40 8.53 20.33 -7.59
CA ARG A 40 8.89 18.92 -7.44
C ARG A 40 9.73 18.74 -6.18
N THR A 41 9.25 17.90 -5.27
CA THR A 41 9.92 17.65 -3.99
C THR A 41 10.98 16.57 -4.14
N ILE A 42 10.83 15.68 -5.14
CA ILE A 42 11.72 14.55 -5.46
C ILE A 42 11.91 14.39 -6.95
N ALA A 43 12.91 13.58 -7.31
CA ALA A 43 13.12 13.04 -8.65
C ALA A 43 13.26 11.51 -8.58
N LEU A 44 13.09 10.84 -9.71
CA LEU A 44 13.38 9.42 -9.90
C LEU A 44 14.64 9.27 -10.75
N SER A 45 15.67 8.65 -10.18
CA SER A 45 16.89 8.30 -10.89
C SER A 45 16.86 6.83 -11.29
N PRO A 46 16.97 6.47 -12.59
CA PRO A 46 16.94 5.08 -13.00
C PRO A 46 18.15 4.31 -12.41
N LEU A 47 17.86 3.14 -11.82
CA LEU A 47 18.86 2.22 -11.30
C LEU A 47 19.07 1.04 -12.26
N ALA A 48 17.98 0.39 -12.67
CA ALA A 48 17.97 -0.65 -13.68
C ALA A 48 16.69 -0.50 -14.50
N THR A 49 16.84 -0.41 -15.81
CA THR A 49 15.71 -0.21 -16.71
C THR A 49 15.76 -1.23 -17.83
N GLN A 50 14.57 -1.77 -18.22
CA GLN A 50 14.34 -2.57 -19.42
C GLN A 50 14.78 -4.05 -19.43
N GLU A 51 15.39 -4.59 -18.35
CA GLU A 51 15.79 -6.01 -18.30
C GLU A 51 15.00 -6.85 -17.30
N LEU A 52 14.07 -6.23 -16.56
CA LEU A 52 13.25 -6.91 -15.56
C LEU A 52 11.87 -7.24 -16.13
N GLU A 53 11.37 -8.41 -15.77
CA GLU A 53 10.05 -8.89 -16.20
C GLU A 53 9.00 -8.67 -15.09
N SER A 54 8.17 -7.62 -15.24
CA SER A 54 7.11 -7.27 -14.27
C SER A 54 7.59 -7.27 -12.82
N PRO A 55 8.53 -6.38 -12.45
CA PRO A 55 9.04 -6.33 -11.07
C PRO A 55 7.92 -5.89 -10.12
N LEU A 56 7.75 -6.65 -9.02
CA LEU A 56 6.69 -6.43 -8.03
C LEU A 56 7.20 -6.03 -6.65
N PHE A 57 8.47 -6.32 -6.33
CA PHE A 57 9.00 -6.00 -5.01
C PHE A 57 10.52 -5.86 -5.05
N LEU A 58 11.06 -5.02 -4.17
CA LEU A 58 12.50 -4.85 -3.97
C LEU A 58 12.77 -4.80 -2.48
N THR A 59 13.83 -5.51 -2.06
CA THR A 59 14.29 -5.52 -0.68
C THR A 59 15.79 -5.82 -0.60
N HIS A 60 16.32 -5.88 0.60
CA HIS A 60 17.72 -6.20 0.90
C HIS A 60 17.82 -7.25 2.01
N ALA A 61 18.97 -7.90 2.11
CA ALA A 61 19.17 -9.01 3.04
C ALA A 61 19.69 -8.59 4.43
N ARG A 62 19.95 -7.32 4.68
CA ARG A 62 20.60 -6.79 5.91
C ARG A 62 21.90 -7.50 6.28
N ASP A 63 22.62 -8.03 5.28
CA ASP A 63 23.86 -8.78 5.46
C ASP A 63 25.13 -7.90 5.31
N GLY A 64 24.96 -6.61 5.06
CA GLY A 64 26.02 -5.63 4.85
C GLY A 64 26.62 -5.66 3.46
N SER A 65 26.02 -6.41 2.52
CA SER A 65 26.51 -6.50 1.13
C SER A 65 26.09 -5.33 0.26
N GLY A 66 25.00 -4.64 0.65
CA GLY A 66 24.38 -3.58 -0.17
C GLY A 66 23.66 -4.08 -1.40
N ARG A 67 23.49 -5.40 -1.58
CA ARG A 67 22.73 -6.00 -2.68
C ARG A 67 21.25 -5.71 -2.54
N LEU A 68 20.61 -5.39 -3.66
CA LEU A 68 19.16 -5.31 -3.76
C LEU A 68 18.63 -6.56 -4.46
N PHE A 69 17.54 -7.10 -3.95
CA PHE A 69 16.88 -8.27 -4.49
C PHE A 69 15.52 -7.86 -5.05
N VAL A 70 15.32 -8.15 -6.32
CA VAL A 70 14.12 -7.77 -7.07
C VAL A 70 13.29 -9.00 -7.38
N VAL A 71 12.05 -8.98 -6.97
CA VAL A 71 11.07 -10.03 -7.27
C VAL A 71 10.41 -9.73 -8.60
N GLU A 72 10.56 -10.63 -9.56
CA GLU A 72 9.83 -10.63 -10.83
C GLU A 72 8.59 -11.53 -10.71
N GLN A 73 7.44 -11.01 -11.14
CA GLN A 73 6.14 -11.69 -11.05
C GLN A 73 6.14 -13.12 -11.61
N PRO A 74 6.81 -13.43 -12.75
CA PRO A 74 6.83 -14.78 -13.31
C PRO A 74 7.55 -15.83 -12.47
N GLY A 75 8.34 -15.44 -11.45
CA GLY A 75 8.94 -16.38 -10.51
C GLY A 75 10.45 -16.35 -10.43
N ARG A 76 11.07 -15.19 -10.67
CA ARG A 76 12.51 -15.00 -10.46
C ARG A 76 12.78 -13.98 -9.38
N ILE A 77 13.88 -14.14 -8.68
CA ILE A 77 14.48 -13.11 -7.83
C ILE A 77 15.81 -12.71 -8.46
N ARG A 78 15.92 -11.42 -8.81
CA ARG A 78 17.13 -10.86 -9.45
C ARG A 78 17.96 -10.13 -8.41
N ILE A 79 19.26 -9.94 -8.69
CA ILE A 79 20.15 -9.14 -7.85
C ILE A 79 20.58 -7.91 -8.62
N VAL A 80 20.50 -6.74 -7.97
CA VAL A 80 21.23 -5.53 -8.38
C VAL A 80 22.36 -5.33 -7.37
N GLU A 81 23.59 -5.30 -7.87
CA GLU A 81 24.79 -5.11 -7.06
C GLU A 81 25.65 -4.00 -7.67
N GLN A 82 26.04 -3.02 -6.84
CA GLN A 82 26.80 -1.83 -7.30
C GLN A 82 26.14 -1.05 -8.44
N GLY A 83 24.80 -1.08 -8.49
CA GLY A 83 24.00 -0.40 -9.52
C GLY A 83 23.78 -1.21 -10.79
N GLU A 84 24.29 -2.43 -10.89
CA GLU A 84 24.16 -3.28 -12.07
C GLU A 84 23.30 -4.51 -11.80
N LEU A 85 22.42 -4.85 -12.74
CA LEU A 85 21.61 -6.06 -12.71
C LEU A 85 22.49 -7.26 -13.06
N LEU A 86 22.60 -8.24 -12.16
CA LEU A 86 23.37 -9.45 -12.43
C LEU A 86 22.65 -10.31 -13.49
N PRO A 87 23.41 -10.98 -14.38
CA PRO A 87 22.83 -11.71 -15.49
C PRO A 87 22.06 -12.98 -15.06
N LEU A 88 22.46 -13.61 -13.96
CA LEU A 88 21.80 -14.81 -13.44
C LEU A 88 20.87 -14.45 -12.28
N PRO A 89 19.69 -15.06 -12.20
CA PRO A 89 18.79 -14.86 -11.06
C PRO A 89 19.36 -15.47 -9.78
N PHE A 90 19.05 -14.86 -8.64
CA PHE A 90 19.30 -15.44 -7.30
C PHE A 90 18.47 -16.69 -7.07
N LEU A 91 17.19 -16.65 -7.42
CA LEU A 91 16.26 -17.78 -7.41
C LEU A 91 15.46 -17.79 -8.72
N ASP A 92 15.29 -18.97 -9.33
CA ASP A 92 14.39 -19.17 -10.46
C ASP A 92 13.47 -20.36 -10.18
N ILE A 93 12.18 -20.06 -9.97
CA ILE A 93 11.10 -21.02 -9.71
C ILE A 93 9.89 -20.80 -10.66
N HIS A 94 10.12 -20.18 -11.82
CA HIS A 94 9.05 -19.85 -12.78
C HIS A 94 8.22 -21.06 -13.21
N ASP A 95 8.81 -22.26 -13.18
CA ASP A 95 8.14 -23.53 -13.46
C ASP A 95 7.03 -23.89 -12.45
N ARG A 96 7.13 -23.37 -11.22
CA ARG A 96 6.14 -23.59 -10.13
C ARG A 96 5.07 -22.50 -10.07
N ILE A 97 5.32 -21.34 -10.68
CA ILE A 97 4.50 -20.12 -10.52
C ILE A 97 3.37 -20.04 -11.52
N LEU A 98 2.15 -19.83 -11.03
CA LEU A 98 1.02 -19.38 -11.82
C LEU A 98 1.00 -17.85 -11.80
N SER A 99 1.45 -17.21 -12.89
CA SER A 99 1.61 -15.78 -13.01
C SER A 99 0.51 -15.15 -13.87
N GLY A 100 0.19 -13.89 -13.61
CA GLY A 100 -0.74 -13.04 -14.38
C GLY A 100 -1.87 -12.46 -13.52
N GLY A 101 -2.29 -11.24 -13.84
CA GLY A 101 -3.13 -10.44 -12.96
C GLY A 101 -2.41 -10.18 -11.64
N GLU A 102 -3.03 -10.51 -10.52
CA GLU A 102 -2.43 -10.37 -9.19
C GLU A 102 -1.65 -11.61 -8.72
N ARG A 103 -1.62 -12.68 -9.52
CA ARG A 103 -0.91 -13.94 -9.22
C ARG A 103 0.54 -13.90 -9.67
N GLY A 104 1.41 -14.56 -8.92
CA GLY A 104 2.82 -14.63 -9.26
C GLY A 104 3.71 -14.99 -8.07
N LEU A 105 4.98 -14.67 -8.18
CA LEU A 105 5.89 -14.53 -7.04
C LEU A 105 5.70 -13.12 -6.48
N LEU A 106 5.14 -13.01 -5.26
CA LEU A 106 4.56 -11.76 -4.77
C LEU A 106 5.35 -11.12 -3.63
N GLY A 107 6.07 -11.91 -2.85
CA GLY A 107 6.79 -11.44 -1.68
C GLY A 107 8.09 -12.17 -1.42
N LEU A 108 9.02 -11.47 -0.76
CA LEU A 108 10.34 -11.95 -0.35
C LEU A 108 10.70 -11.33 0.99
N ALA A 109 11.08 -12.15 1.97
CA ALA A 109 11.64 -11.69 3.23
C ALA A 109 12.89 -12.49 3.59
N PHE A 110 13.99 -11.82 3.88
CA PHE A 110 15.18 -12.43 4.41
C PHE A 110 15.06 -12.60 5.92
N HIS A 111 15.47 -13.77 6.43
CA HIS A 111 15.56 -14.01 7.86
C HIS A 111 16.42 -12.91 8.52
N PRO A 112 16.07 -12.38 9.71
CA PRO A 112 16.87 -11.34 10.37
C PRO A 112 18.37 -11.72 10.51
N ASP A 113 18.66 -13.01 10.66
CA ASP A 113 20.01 -13.54 10.72
C ASP A 113 20.44 -14.24 9.40
N PHE A 114 20.01 -13.70 8.26
CA PHE A 114 20.30 -14.24 6.92
C PHE A 114 21.79 -14.42 6.68
N ARG A 115 22.62 -13.50 7.16
CA ARG A 115 24.07 -13.59 7.03
C ARG A 115 24.61 -14.93 7.51
N ARG A 116 24.09 -15.46 8.61
CA ARG A 116 24.50 -16.74 9.22
C ARG A 116 23.70 -17.92 8.66
N THR A 117 22.38 -17.79 8.57
CA THR A 117 21.49 -18.90 8.23
C THR A 117 21.38 -19.14 6.73
N GLY A 118 21.49 -18.09 5.93
CA GLY A 118 21.19 -18.09 4.50
C GLY A 118 19.72 -18.30 4.18
N THR A 119 18.83 -18.21 5.18
CA THR A 119 17.41 -18.51 5.06
C THR A 119 16.60 -17.29 4.60
N PHE A 120 15.65 -17.50 3.69
CA PHE A 120 14.69 -16.48 3.26
C PHE A 120 13.35 -17.11 2.93
N TYR A 121 12.31 -16.30 2.84
CA TYR A 121 10.94 -16.72 2.68
C TYR A 121 10.31 -16.02 1.48
N VAL A 122 9.48 -16.76 0.74
CA VAL A 122 8.74 -16.25 -0.39
C VAL A 122 7.26 -16.56 -0.25
N ASN A 123 6.43 -15.68 -0.84
CA ASN A 123 5.01 -15.91 -1.03
C ASN A 123 4.75 -15.95 -2.54
N TYR A 124 4.08 -17.01 -3.00
CA TYR A 124 3.80 -17.17 -4.41
C TYR A 124 2.49 -17.92 -4.70
N THR A 125 1.95 -17.72 -5.90
CA THR A 125 0.80 -18.47 -6.42
C THR A 125 1.28 -19.70 -7.16
N ARG A 126 0.88 -20.88 -6.69
CA ARG A 126 1.35 -22.18 -7.19
C ARG A 126 0.57 -22.66 -8.43
N LYS A 127 1.27 -23.30 -9.38
CA LYS A 127 0.67 -24.17 -10.41
C LYS A 127 0.30 -25.53 -9.82
N PRO A 128 -0.76 -26.20 -10.33
CA PRO A 128 -1.72 -25.71 -11.32
C PRO A 128 -2.95 -25.06 -10.68
N ASP A 129 -3.11 -25.14 -9.36
CA ASP A 129 -4.36 -24.89 -8.63
C ASP A 129 -4.54 -23.43 -8.18
N GLY A 130 -3.52 -22.58 -8.34
CA GLY A 130 -3.60 -21.18 -7.93
C GLY A 130 -3.58 -20.95 -6.42
N ALA A 131 -3.28 -21.96 -5.62
CA ALA A 131 -3.11 -21.79 -4.18
C ALA A 131 -1.92 -20.89 -3.87
N THR A 132 -2.06 -20.07 -2.84
CA THR A 132 -0.94 -19.32 -2.29
C THR A 132 -0.07 -20.23 -1.44
N VAL A 133 1.23 -20.18 -1.66
CA VAL A 133 2.25 -20.92 -0.88
C VAL A 133 3.18 -19.91 -0.23
N VAL A 134 3.43 -20.09 1.07
CA VAL A 134 4.53 -19.45 1.79
C VAL A 134 5.58 -20.52 2.07
N ALA A 135 6.79 -20.30 1.59
CA ALA A 135 7.86 -21.28 1.67
C ALA A 135 9.21 -20.68 2.08
N GLU A 136 9.99 -21.49 2.79
CA GLU A 136 11.38 -21.23 3.13
C GLU A 136 12.29 -21.75 2.03
N TYR A 137 13.30 -20.94 1.72
CA TYR A 137 14.41 -21.27 0.85
C TYR A 137 15.74 -20.97 1.52
N ARG A 138 16.82 -21.45 0.93
CA ARG A 138 18.18 -21.20 1.43
C ARG A 138 19.12 -20.72 0.33
N ARG A 139 20.01 -19.82 0.71
CA ARG A 139 21.15 -19.44 -0.12
C ARG A 139 22.02 -20.65 -0.39
N GLY A 140 22.48 -20.79 -1.62
CA GLY A 140 23.47 -21.78 -2.02
C GLY A 140 24.90 -21.45 -1.55
N PRO A 141 25.89 -22.21 -2.00
CA PRO A 141 27.30 -21.94 -1.73
C PRO A 141 27.76 -20.57 -2.27
N SER A 142 27.21 -20.16 -3.42
CA SER A 142 27.42 -18.81 -3.95
C SER A 142 26.50 -17.80 -3.25
N PRO A 143 26.99 -16.60 -2.89
CA PRO A 143 26.16 -15.54 -2.34
C PRO A 143 25.13 -14.97 -3.35
N HIS A 144 25.30 -15.27 -4.62
CA HIS A 144 24.46 -14.79 -5.72
C HIS A 144 23.44 -15.84 -6.20
N GLN A 145 23.37 -17.00 -5.54
CA GLN A 145 22.47 -18.06 -5.96
C GLN A 145 21.83 -18.78 -4.77
N ALA A 146 20.54 -19.02 -4.84
CA ALA A 146 19.78 -19.82 -3.89
C ALA A 146 19.68 -21.28 -4.35
N LEU A 147 19.43 -22.18 -3.39
CA LEU A 147 18.99 -23.55 -3.67
C LEU A 147 17.51 -23.53 -4.08
N ARG A 148 17.11 -24.48 -4.92
CA ARG A 148 15.71 -24.59 -5.37
C ARG A 148 14.84 -25.48 -4.48
N ASP A 149 15.45 -26.11 -3.46
CA ASP A 149 14.72 -26.90 -2.48
C ASP A 149 13.93 -25.98 -1.56
N GLU A 150 12.64 -26.28 -1.41
CA GLU A 150 11.74 -25.49 -0.56
C GLU A 150 11.23 -26.31 0.63
N ARG A 151 11.02 -25.63 1.75
CA ARG A 151 10.22 -26.10 2.87
C ARG A 151 8.93 -25.30 2.92
N VAL A 152 7.82 -25.93 2.56
CA VAL A 152 6.50 -25.25 2.59
C VAL A 152 6.08 -25.05 4.04
N LEU A 153 5.82 -23.80 4.40
CA LEU A 153 5.28 -23.41 5.70
C LEU A 153 3.74 -23.43 5.68
N MET A 154 3.14 -22.88 4.62
CA MET A 154 1.71 -22.70 4.56
C MET A 154 1.22 -22.84 3.11
N THR A 155 0.04 -23.44 2.95
CA THR A 155 -0.70 -23.46 1.68
C THR A 155 -2.12 -23.00 1.94
N VAL A 156 -2.56 -21.95 1.21
CA VAL A 156 -3.89 -21.38 1.34
C VAL A 156 -4.58 -21.41 -0.02
N LEU A 157 -5.74 -22.06 -0.09
CA LEU A 157 -6.54 -22.12 -1.31
C LEU A 157 -7.10 -20.74 -1.62
N GLN A 158 -6.98 -20.33 -2.88
CA GLN A 158 -7.51 -19.06 -3.38
C GLN A 158 -8.78 -19.32 -4.18
N PRO A 159 -9.93 -18.78 -3.76
CA PRO A 159 -11.19 -19.01 -4.48
C PRO A 159 -11.24 -18.29 -5.83
N TYR A 160 -10.51 -17.20 -5.98
CA TYR A 160 -10.44 -16.39 -7.19
C TYR A 160 -9.00 -16.03 -7.55
N ALA A 161 -8.82 -15.39 -8.71
CA ALA A 161 -7.50 -15.07 -9.26
C ALA A 161 -6.95 -13.71 -8.82
N ASN A 162 -7.70 -12.95 -8.03
CA ASN A 162 -7.38 -11.61 -7.57
C ASN A 162 -7.44 -11.52 -6.04
N HIS A 163 -7.00 -10.39 -5.47
CA HIS A 163 -6.85 -10.12 -4.05
C HIS A 163 -5.97 -11.18 -3.36
N ASN A 164 -4.81 -11.44 -3.95
CA ASN A 164 -3.88 -12.42 -3.41
C ASN A 164 -3.05 -11.88 -2.24
N GLY A 165 -2.95 -10.54 -2.09
CA GLY A 165 -2.00 -9.92 -1.15
C GLY A 165 -0.57 -10.28 -1.51
N GLY A 166 0.09 -11.07 -0.64
CA GLY A 166 1.36 -11.71 -0.95
C GLY A 166 2.58 -11.09 -0.29
N MET A 167 2.46 -9.95 0.38
CA MET A 167 3.57 -9.36 1.12
C MET A 167 3.98 -10.25 2.28
N VAL A 168 5.29 -10.40 2.46
CA VAL A 168 5.92 -11.02 3.63
C VAL A 168 7.02 -10.10 4.16
N ALA A 169 7.10 -9.93 5.47
CA ALA A 169 8.15 -9.13 6.11
C ALA A 169 8.40 -9.60 7.55
N PHE A 170 9.63 -9.46 8.02
CA PHE A 170 9.93 -9.64 9.44
C PHE A 170 9.64 -8.37 10.22
N GLY A 171 8.93 -8.51 11.34
CA GLY A 171 8.76 -7.44 12.30
C GLY A 171 10.03 -7.21 13.14
N PRO A 172 10.09 -6.09 13.87
CA PRO A 172 11.18 -5.82 14.81
C PRO A 172 11.23 -6.82 15.97
N ASP A 173 10.16 -7.57 16.18
CA ASP A 173 10.01 -8.66 17.14
C ASP A 173 10.61 -9.99 16.67
N GLY A 174 11.08 -10.07 15.40
CA GLY A 174 11.71 -11.22 14.80
C GLY A 174 10.75 -12.25 14.20
N TYR A 175 9.44 -12.04 14.27
CA TYR A 175 8.44 -12.92 13.67
C TYR A 175 8.13 -12.55 12.21
N LEU A 176 7.68 -13.54 11.44
CA LEU A 176 7.29 -13.35 10.05
C LEU A 176 5.82 -12.94 9.95
N TYR A 177 5.57 -11.80 9.32
CA TYR A 177 4.24 -11.31 9.00
C TYR A 177 3.90 -11.60 7.53
N ILE A 178 2.65 -11.99 7.27
CA ILE A 178 2.18 -12.46 5.97
C ILE A 178 0.83 -11.83 5.67
N GLY A 179 0.72 -11.09 4.56
CA GLY A 179 -0.53 -10.48 4.10
C GLY A 179 -1.29 -11.38 3.13
N PHE A 180 -2.58 -11.55 3.38
CA PHE A 180 -3.52 -12.20 2.48
C PHE A 180 -4.68 -11.27 2.19
N GLY A 181 -5.05 -11.14 0.92
CA GLY A 181 -6.32 -10.54 0.55
C GLY A 181 -7.51 -11.43 0.89
N ASP A 182 -8.72 -10.91 0.69
CA ASP A 182 -9.98 -11.61 0.98
C ASP A 182 -10.25 -12.83 0.05
N GLY A 183 -9.35 -13.07 -0.89
CA GLY A 183 -9.42 -14.18 -1.85
C GLY A 183 -10.17 -13.84 -3.12
N GLY A 184 -10.62 -12.58 -3.31
CA GLY A 184 -11.10 -12.07 -4.57
C GLY A 184 -12.61 -12.05 -4.74
N ALA A 185 -13.03 -11.85 -5.97
CA ALA A 185 -14.34 -11.39 -6.41
C ALA A 185 -14.67 -9.95 -5.92
N GLY A 186 -15.83 -9.41 -6.35
CA GLY A 186 -16.29 -8.11 -5.85
C GLY A 186 -17.01 -8.25 -4.51
N GLY A 187 -16.58 -7.44 -3.51
CA GLY A 187 -17.30 -7.29 -2.25
C GLY A 187 -17.22 -8.46 -1.28
N ASP A 188 -16.19 -9.28 -1.36
CA ASP A 188 -15.98 -10.42 -0.45
C ASP A 188 -17.27 -11.23 -0.21
N PRO A 189 -17.77 -11.97 -1.20
CA PRO A 189 -19.11 -12.57 -1.17
C PRO A 189 -19.32 -13.51 0.01
N ASP A 190 -18.26 -14.14 0.49
CA ASP A 190 -18.30 -15.10 1.60
C ASP A 190 -17.92 -14.47 2.94
N ASN A 191 -17.71 -13.15 2.98
CA ASN A 191 -17.34 -12.41 4.19
C ASN A 191 -16.10 -12.98 4.91
N ARG A 192 -15.10 -13.41 4.13
CA ARG A 192 -13.88 -14.04 4.64
C ARG A 192 -13.03 -13.09 5.46
N ALA A 193 -12.95 -11.84 5.05
CA ALA A 193 -12.17 -10.83 5.76
C ALA A 193 -12.61 -10.68 7.23
N GLN A 194 -13.91 -10.80 7.51
CA GLN A 194 -14.49 -10.74 8.86
C GLN A 194 -14.53 -12.09 9.58
N ASN A 195 -14.20 -13.21 8.90
CA ASN A 195 -14.24 -14.53 9.51
C ASN A 195 -12.89 -14.87 10.18
N PRO A 196 -12.81 -14.95 11.53
CA PRO A 196 -11.55 -15.27 12.21
C PRO A 196 -11.11 -16.75 12.06
N GLN A 197 -11.90 -17.60 11.40
CA GLN A 197 -11.53 -18.99 11.11
C GLN A 197 -10.85 -19.13 9.73
N GLU A 198 -10.71 -18.03 8.99
CA GLU A 198 -10.12 -17.96 7.65
C GLU A 198 -8.80 -17.19 7.68
N PHE A 199 -7.87 -17.56 6.78
CA PHE A 199 -6.64 -16.79 6.58
C PHE A 199 -6.80 -15.61 5.62
N LEU A 200 -7.84 -15.63 4.81
CA LEU A 200 -8.10 -14.61 3.80
C LEU A 200 -8.59 -13.29 4.42
N GLY A 201 -8.11 -12.16 3.90
CA GLY A 201 -8.41 -10.82 4.43
C GLY A 201 -7.71 -10.52 5.76
N LYS A 202 -6.45 -10.97 5.91
CA LYS A 202 -5.70 -10.96 7.17
C LYS A 202 -4.25 -10.53 6.98
N ILE A 203 -3.66 -10.05 8.06
CA ILE A 203 -2.23 -10.13 8.29
C ILE A 203 -2.02 -11.22 9.35
N LEU A 204 -1.19 -12.21 9.03
CA LEU A 204 -0.78 -13.29 9.94
C LEU A 204 0.58 -12.98 10.53
N ARG A 205 0.90 -13.59 11.70
CA ARG A 205 2.21 -13.50 12.36
C ARG A 205 2.59 -14.87 12.89
N ILE A 206 3.73 -15.40 12.46
CA ILE A 206 4.22 -16.73 12.79
C ILE A 206 5.68 -16.72 13.24
N ASP A 207 6.05 -17.71 14.04
CA ASP A 207 7.43 -17.98 14.48
C ASP A 207 8.05 -19.03 13.56
N VAL A 208 9.04 -18.63 12.75
CA VAL A 208 9.70 -19.51 11.80
C VAL A 208 10.91 -20.23 12.38
N ASP A 209 11.35 -19.83 13.58
CA ASP A 209 12.49 -20.40 14.30
C ASP A 209 12.10 -21.58 15.19
N HIS A 210 10.82 -21.67 15.56
CA HIS A 210 10.30 -22.72 16.44
C HIS A 210 9.07 -23.39 15.84
N GLY A 211 8.83 -24.65 16.23
CA GLY A 211 7.70 -25.45 15.75
C GLY A 211 7.96 -26.11 14.39
N ASP A 212 6.97 -26.87 13.90
CA ASP A 212 6.99 -27.54 12.60
C ASP A 212 5.57 -27.52 11.99
N PRO A 213 5.36 -26.87 10.84
CA PRO A 213 6.32 -26.12 10.04
C PRO A 213 6.68 -24.74 10.58
N TYR A 214 5.96 -24.22 11.57
CA TYR A 214 6.21 -22.97 12.28
C TYR A 214 5.55 -23.00 13.67
N GLY A 215 5.94 -22.10 14.55
CA GLY A 215 5.31 -21.86 15.84
C GLY A 215 4.32 -20.69 15.80
N ILE A 216 3.54 -20.58 16.89
CA ILE A 216 2.64 -19.46 17.11
C ILE A 216 3.20 -18.60 18.24
N PRO A 217 3.46 -17.31 18.00
CA PRO A 217 3.81 -16.39 19.08
C PRO A 217 2.72 -16.36 20.16
N SER A 218 3.11 -16.54 21.42
CA SER A 218 2.16 -16.68 22.53
C SER A 218 1.34 -15.43 22.81
N ASP A 219 1.81 -14.29 22.32
CA ASP A 219 1.17 -12.98 22.40
C ASP A 219 0.37 -12.60 21.14
N ASN A 220 0.15 -13.56 20.22
CA ASN A 220 -0.78 -13.34 19.12
C ASN A 220 -2.20 -13.13 19.65
N PRO A 221 -2.98 -12.21 19.07
CA PRO A 221 -4.31 -11.85 19.57
C PRO A 221 -5.29 -13.02 19.70
N PHE A 222 -5.13 -14.04 18.85
CA PHE A 222 -6.00 -15.23 18.80
C PHE A 222 -5.28 -16.50 19.24
N ALA A 223 -4.11 -16.40 19.88
CA ALA A 223 -3.32 -17.57 20.30
C ALA A 223 -4.05 -18.53 21.23
N ALA A 224 -4.96 -18.00 22.08
CA ALA A 224 -5.71 -18.80 23.04
C ALA A 224 -7.07 -19.26 22.48
N GLU A 225 -7.83 -18.35 21.89
CA GLU A 225 -9.20 -18.60 21.41
C GLU A 225 -9.71 -17.51 20.46
N GLY A 226 -10.88 -17.70 19.89
CA GLY A 226 -11.60 -16.70 19.10
C GLY A 226 -11.32 -16.74 17.61
N GLY A 227 -10.26 -17.38 17.17
CA GLY A 227 -9.87 -17.44 15.76
C GLY A 227 -8.71 -18.38 15.50
N ARG A 228 -8.17 -18.31 14.29
CA ARG A 228 -6.91 -18.97 13.97
C ARG A 228 -5.76 -18.28 14.68
N PRO A 229 -4.90 -19.03 15.36
CA PRO A 229 -3.87 -18.47 16.23
C PRO A 229 -2.78 -17.67 15.49
N GLU A 230 -2.68 -17.82 14.18
CA GLU A 230 -1.75 -17.07 13.32
C GLU A 230 -2.19 -15.62 13.10
N ILE A 231 -3.48 -15.31 13.28
CA ILE A 231 -4.03 -14.00 12.93
C ILE A 231 -3.48 -12.91 13.85
N TYR A 232 -2.89 -11.87 13.20
CA TYR A 232 -2.45 -10.65 13.85
C TYR A 232 -3.47 -9.52 13.69
N ALA A 233 -4.04 -9.38 12.47
CA ALA A 233 -5.09 -8.39 12.15
C ALA A 233 -6.07 -8.97 11.13
N LEU A 234 -7.31 -8.46 11.10
CA LEU A 234 -8.37 -8.94 10.21
C LEU A 234 -9.17 -7.78 9.60
N GLY A 235 -10.06 -8.11 8.67
CA GLY A 235 -10.92 -7.12 8.03
C GLY A 235 -10.21 -6.30 6.96
N LEU A 236 -9.19 -6.87 6.31
CA LEU A 236 -8.48 -6.28 5.18
C LEU A 236 -9.03 -6.83 3.87
N ARG A 237 -9.00 -6.01 2.81
CA ARG A 237 -9.48 -6.42 1.49
C ARG A 237 -8.37 -7.05 0.66
N ASN A 238 -7.33 -6.30 0.38
CA ASN A 238 -6.17 -6.74 -0.38
C ASN A 238 -4.93 -5.93 0.05
N PRO A 239 -4.36 -6.22 1.25
CA PRO A 239 -3.19 -5.54 1.76
C PRO A 239 -2.00 -5.85 0.86
N TRP A 240 -1.86 -5.03 -0.21
CA TRP A 240 -0.90 -5.28 -1.28
C TRP A 240 0.54 -5.18 -0.79
N ARG A 241 0.85 -4.09 -0.06
CA ARG A 241 2.14 -3.92 0.59
C ARG A 241 1.96 -3.40 2.00
N PHE A 242 2.81 -3.90 2.88
CA PHE A 242 2.96 -3.36 4.22
C PHE A 242 4.44 -3.25 4.58
N SER A 243 4.77 -2.37 5.50
CA SER A 243 6.15 -2.18 5.95
C SER A 243 6.20 -1.77 7.41
N PHE A 244 7.29 -2.11 8.07
CA PHE A 244 7.58 -1.63 9.41
C PHE A 244 8.40 -0.34 9.34
N ASP A 245 8.00 0.65 10.11
CA ASP A 245 8.90 1.75 10.43
C ASP A 245 9.95 1.24 11.42
N MET A 246 11.17 1.06 10.95
CA MET A 246 12.26 0.48 11.74
C MET A 246 12.72 1.34 12.91
N GLN A 247 12.24 2.58 13.02
CA GLN A 247 12.58 3.46 14.12
C GLN A 247 11.67 3.28 15.34
N ASN A 248 10.37 3.03 15.13
CA ASN A 248 9.38 2.96 16.20
C ASN A 248 8.57 1.65 16.22
N GLY A 249 8.71 0.80 15.18
CA GLY A 249 8.03 -0.48 15.08
C GLY A 249 6.60 -0.40 14.54
N ASP A 250 6.11 0.76 14.13
CA ASP A 250 4.79 0.90 13.53
C ASP A 250 4.66 0.06 12.25
N LEU A 251 3.59 -0.71 12.14
CA LEU A 251 3.26 -1.48 10.95
C LEU A 251 2.24 -0.72 10.11
N TRP A 252 2.64 -0.32 8.92
CA TRP A 252 1.84 0.40 7.95
C TRP A 252 1.40 -0.55 6.84
N ALA A 253 0.11 -0.55 6.47
CA ALA A 253 -0.42 -1.34 5.38
C ALA A 253 -1.23 -0.48 4.42
N ALA A 254 -0.98 -0.67 3.12
CA ALA A 254 -1.80 -0.13 2.05
C ALA A 254 -2.79 -1.20 1.62
N ASP A 255 -4.06 -0.97 1.88
CA ASP A 255 -5.15 -1.89 1.54
C ASP A 255 -5.92 -1.38 0.33
N VAL A 256 -5.94 -2.19 -0.73
CA VAL A 256 -6.56 -1.81 -2.00
C VAL A 256 -8.07 -1.87 -1.91
N GLY A 257 -8.72 -0.75 -2.19
CA GLY A 257 -10.17 -0.60 -2.15
C GLY A 257 -10.93 -1.31 -3.28
N GLN A 258 -12.25 -1.31 -3.18
CA GLN A 258 -13.09 -2.03 -4.14
C GLN A 258 -13.40 -1.21 -5.39
N ASN A 259 -13.98 -0.02 -5.21
CA ASN A 259 -14.48 0.78 -6.32
C ASN A 259 -14.31 2.29 -6.13
N LYS A 260 -14.07 2.74 -4.91
CA LYS A 260 -14.18 4.18 -4.60
C LYS A 260 -13.04 4.70 -3.74
N TRP A 261 -12.53 3.93 -2.79
CA TRP A 261 -11.62 4.42 -1.77
C TRP A 261 -10.43 3.49 -1.61
N GLU A 262 -9.25 4.05 -1.71
CA GLU A 262 -8.00 3.42 -1.30
C GLU A 262 -7.67 3.86 0.11
N GLU A 263 -7.03 2.98 0.91
CA GLU A 263 -6.77 3.27 2.30
C GLU A 263 -5.34 2.91 2.75
N LEU A 264 -4.88 3.67 3.74
CA LEU A 264 -3.63 3.44 4.46
C LEU A 264 -3.95 3.21 5.92
N ASP A 265 -3.51 2.07 6.44
CA ASP A 265 -3.78 1.63 7.79
C ASP A 265 -2.53 1.60 8.66
N LEU A 266 -2.72 1.91 9.93
CA LEU A 266 -1.75 1.63 10.99
C LEU A 266 -2.20 0.35 11.72
N ILE A 267 -1.46 -0.74 11.48
CA ILE A 267 -1.86 -2.07 11.92
C ILE A 267 -1.47 -2.31 13.38
N VAL A 268 -2.45 -2.72 14.18
CA VAL A 268 -2.24 -3.09 15.59
C VAL A 268 -2.72 -4.52 15.86
N PRO A 269 -2.18 -5.18 16.92
CA PRO A 269 -2.59 -6.55 17.27
C PRO A 269 -4.10 -6.63 17.53
N GLY A 270 -4.78 -7.59 16.90
CA GLY A 270 -6.22 -7.83 17.06
C GLY A 270 -7.11 -6.81 16.36
N GLY A 271 -6.53 -5.86 15.61
CA GLY A 271 -7.28 -4.85 14.89
C GLY A 271 -8.19 -5.42 13.81
N ASN A 272 -9.40 -4.84 13.69
CA ASN A 272 -10.35 -5.13 12.60
C ASN A 272 -10.50 -3.87 11.74
N TYR A 273 -10.06 -3.94 10.48
CA TYR A 273 -9.97 -2.81 9.54
C TYR A 273 -11.23 -2.62 8.68
N GLY A 274 -12.27 -3.42 8.97
CA GLY A 274 -13.64 -3.11 8.55
C GLY A 274 -14.09 -3.72 7.25
N TRP A 275 -13.23 -4.16 6.35
CA TRP A 275 -13.67 -4.82 5.12
C TRP A 275 -14.46 -6.10 5.44
N ARG A 276 -15.64 -6.35 4.89
CA ARG A 276 -16.43 -5.59 3.89
C ARG A 276 -17.54 -4.74 4.52
N VAL A 277 -17.49 -4.41 5.78
CA VAL A 277 -18.46 -3.50 6.41
C VAL A 277 -18.25 -2.09 5.88
N THR A 278 -16.98 -1.70 5.76
CA THR A 278 -16.55 -0.40 5.22
C THR A 278 -15.60 -0.57 4.04
N GLU A 279 -15.51 0.46 3.19
CA GLU A 279 -14.46 0.75 2.21
C GLU A 279 -13.94 2.14 2.57
N GLY A 280 -12.71 2.23 3.05
CA GLY A 280 -12.24 3.42 3.76
C GLY A 280 -13.08 3.71 5.01
N THR A 281 -13.43 4.99 5.22
CA THR A 281 -14.33 5.41 6.30
C THR A 281 -15.81 5.26 5.96
N HIS A 282 -16.15 4.72 4.77
CA HIS A 282 -17.49 4.72 4.20
C HIS A 282 -18.16 3.35 4.31
N CYS A 283 -19.44 3.33 4.64
CA CYS A 283 -20.21 2.09 4.67
C CYS A 283 -20.26 1.44 3.28
N TYR A 284 -19.86 0.16 3.20
CA TYR A 284 -19.91 -0.63 1.98
C TYR A 284 -21.05 -1.67 1.99
N SER A 285 -21.10 -2.55 2.98
CA SER A 285 -22.14 -3.57 3.06
C SER A 285 -22.59 -3.80 4.52
N PRO A 286 -23.75 -3.26 4.92
CA PRO A 286 -24.71 -2.51 4.11
C PRO A 286 -24.21 -1.11 3.74
N ALA A 287 -24.67 -0.60 2.60
CA ALA A 287 -24.24 0.70 2.05
C ALA A 287 -24.69 1.91 2.89
N LEU A 288 -25.56 1.72 3.86
CA LEU A 288 -26.05 2.73 4.78
C LEU A 288 -26.14 2.16 6.18
N LEU A 289 -25.79 2.97 7.18
CA LEU A 289 -25.93 2.65 8.60
C LEU A 289 -25.13 1.41 9.05
N CYS A 290 -23.90 1.26 8.57
CA CYS A 290 -22.99 0.21 9.03
C CYS A 290 -22.53 0.46 10.46
N ARG A 291 -22.24 -0.63 11.18
CA ARG A 291 -21.73 -0.56 12.55
C ARG A 291 -20.21 -0.48 12.52
N THR A 292 -19.66 0.66 12.86
CA THR A 292 -18.20 0.92 12.85
C THR A 292 -17.56 0.97 14.23
N LYS A 293 -18.35 0.79 15.30
CA LYS A 293 -17.90 1.01 16.70
C LYS A 293 -16.67 0.17 17.09
N ASP A 294 -16.55 -1.04 16.54
CA ASP A 294 -15.50 -1.99 16.89
C ASP A 294 -14.46 -2.12 15.75
N LEU A 295 -14.49 -1.19 14.79
CA LEU A 295 -13.58 -1.15 13.64
C LEU A 295 -12.52 -0.07 13.85
N ILE A 296 -11.33 -0.32 13.31
CA ILE A 296 -10.26 0.67 13.18
C ILE A 296 -10.39 1.26 11.78
N LEU A 297 -10.59 2.56 11.72
CA LEU A 297 -10.68 3.29 10.47
C LEU A 297 -9.27 3.66 9.97
N PRO A 298 -9.08 3.79 8.65
CA PRO A 298 -7.78 4.14 8.08
C PRO A 298 -7.28 5.50 8.56
N VAL A 299 -5.96 5.66 8.63
CA VAL A 299 -5.31 6.94 8.96
C VAL A 299 -5.33 7.91 7.79
N LEU A 300 -5.55 7.39 6.58
CA LEU A 300 -5.70 8.16 5.36
C LEU A 300 -6.50 7.34 4.34
N GLU A 301 -7.35 8.02 3.59
CA GLU A 301 -8.02 7.47 2.42
C GLU A 301 -7.97 8.43 1.23
N TYR A 302 -8.11 7.90 0.01
CA TYR A 302 -8.30 8.73 -1.17
C TYR A 302 -9.23 8.09 -2.18
N ALA A 303 -9.96 8.94 -2.93
CA ALA A 303 -10.96 8.47 -3.89
C ALA A 303 -10.33 8.03 -5.23
N HIS A 304 -11.04 7.12 -5.93
CA HIS A 304 -10.78 6.74 -7.32
C HIS A 304 -11.16 7.90 -8.27
N GLU A 305 -10.43 9.00 -8.12
CA GLU A 305 -10.57 10.20 -8.95
C GLU A 305 -9.24 10.53 -9.63
N LYS A 306 -9.28 11.39 -10.65
CA LYS A 306 -8.06 11.87 -11.35
C LYS A 306 -7.20 10.73 -11.93
N GLY A 307 -7.81 9.59 -12.25
CA GLY A 307 -7.12 8.41 -12.80
C GLY A 307 -6.51 7.48 -11.76
N ARG A 308 -6.75 7.68 -10.47
CA ARG A 308 -6.35 6.81 -9.37
C ARG A 308 -7.21 5.55 -9.31
N CYS A 309 -6.63 4.42 -8.93
CA CYS A 309 -7.35 3.15 -8.89
C CYS A 309 -6.83 2.12 -7.89
N SER A 310 -5.60 2.23 -7.41
CA SER A 310 -4.99 1.19 -6.56
C SER A 310 -3.77 1.73 -5.84
N ILE A 311 -3.83 1.76 -4.52
CA ILE A 311 -2.69 2.07 -3.66
C ILE A 311 -1.67 0.93 -3.72
N THR A 312 -0.38 1.27 -3.83
CA THR A 312 0.68 0.26 -3.96
C THR A 312 1.61 0.18 -2.75
N GLY A 313 1.25 0.88 -1.68
CA GLY A 313 2.01 0.88 -0.45
C GLY A 313 3.30 1.67 -0.52
N GLY A 314 4.13 1.48 0.43
CA GLY A 314 5.35 2.22 0.58
C GLY A 314 6.04 2.01 1.92
N TYR A 315 6.75 3.03 2.31
CA TYR A 315 7.60 3.00 3.51
C TYR A 315 7.65 4.35 4.20
N VAL A 316 7.86 4.36 5.50
CA VAL A 316 8.31 5.56 6.20
C VAL A 316 9.76 5.84 5.78
N TYR A 317 10.00 6.98 5.14
CA TYR A 317 11.34 7.33 4.66
C TYR A 317 12.31 7.55 5.83
N ARG A 318 13.38 6.77 5.85
CA ARG A 318 14.46 6.83 6.87
C ARG A 318 15.84 7.07 6.27
N GLY A 319 15.88 7.27 4.94
CA GLY A 319 17.09 7.64 4.20
C GLY A 319 17.58 9.06 4.52
N ARG A 320 18.70 9.42 3.90
CA ARG A 320 19.37 10.71 4.11
C ARG A 320 19.43 11.56 2.85
N ALA A 321 19.21 10.95 1.68
CA ALA A 321 19.33 11.65 0.40
C ALA A 321 18.30 12.78 0.25
N VAL A 322 17.09 12.60 0.76
CA VAL A 322 16.00 13.59 0.68
C VAL A 322 15.56 14.00 2.09
N ALA A 323 16.34 14.87 2.74
CA ALA A 323 16.15 15.23 4.15
C ALA A 323 14.73 15.75 4.49
N GLY A 324 14.06 16.43 3.55
CA GLY A 324 12.70 16.94 3.73
C GLY A 324 11.60 15.87 3.83
N LEU A 325 11.93 14.60 3.55
CA LEU A 325 10.97 13.48 3.63
C LEU A 325 11.14 12.60 4.87
N ALA A 326 12.17 12.86 5.69
CA ALA A 326 12.45 12.05 6.87
C ALA A 326 11.21 11.93 7.79
N GLY A 327 10.79 10.69 8.06
CA GLY A 327 9.62 10.39 8.89
C GLY A 327 8.27 10.47 8.19
N GLN A 328 8.23 10.78 6.89
CA GLN A 328 7.00 10.72 6.12
C GLN A 328 6.82 9.34 5.49
N TYR A 329 5.58 8.84 5.45
CA TYR A 329 5.22 7.64 4.70
C TYR A 329 5.06 7.98 3.22
N LEU A 330 5.86 7.34 2.36
CA LEU A 330 5.78 7.50 0.91
C LEU A 330 5.03 6.32 0.32
N TYR A 331 4.06 6.60 -0.57
CA TYR A 331 3.28 5.59 -1.25
C TYR A 331 2.90 6.03 -2.66
N GLY A 332 2.39 5.11 -3.47
CA GLY A 332 2.04 5.37 -4.86
C GLY A 332 0.66 4.86 -5.21
N ASP A 333 0.21 5.26 -6.40
CA ASP A 333 -0.97 4.71 -7.05
C ASP A 333 -0.59 4.13 -8.41
N TYR A 334 -1.01 2.90 -8.65
CA TYR A 334 -0.66 2.11 -9.85
C TYR A 334 -1.12 2.75 -11.14
N CYS A 335 -2.36 3.28 -11.18
CA CYS A 335 -2.96 3.81 -12.40
C CYS A 335 -2.50 5.22 -12.73
N SER A 336 -2.47 6.09 -11.73
CA SER A 336 -2.16 7.51 -11.94
C SER A 336 -0.65 7.79 -12.02
N GLY A 337 0.19 6.87 -11.52
CA GLY A 337 1.63 7.06 -11.39
C GLY A 337 2.00 8.19 -10.42
N GLU A 338 1.08 8.59 -9.56
CA GLU A 338 1.34 9.60 -8.54
C GLU A 338 2.08 8.98 -7.36
N ILE A 339 3.07 9.71 -6.83
CA ILE A 339 3.76 9.41 -5.58
C ILE A 339 3.33 10.44 -4.55
N PHE A 340 2.94 9.94 -3.39
CA PHE A 340 2.41 10.73 -2.29
C PHE A 340 3.36 10.68 -1.09
N ALA A 341 3.24 11.68 -0.24
CA ALA A 341 3.83 11.70 1.09
C ALA A 341 2.75 11.99 2.13
N PHE A 342 2.81 11.29 3.24
CA PHE A 342 1.93 11.44 4.39
C PHE A 342 2.75 11.57 5.66
N SER A 343 2.44 12.57 6.50
CA SER A 343 3.07 12.76 7.79
C SER A 343 2.10 12.38 8.91
N ARG A 344 2.56 11.60 9.88
CA ARG A 344 1.77 11.24 11.06
C ARG A 344 1.23 12.45 11.83
N ALA A 345 1.89 13.61 11.75
CA ALA A 345 1.37 14.85 12.32
C ALA A 345 0.02 15.29 11.70
N GLN A 346 -0.31 14.78 10.51
CA GLN A 346 -1.57 15.06 9.82
C GLN A 346 -2.74 14.15 10.28
N GLU A 347 -2.48 13.10 11.06
CA GLU A 347 -3.53 12.23 11.64
C GLU A 347 -4.52 12.99 12.53
N THR A 348 -4.14 14.15 13.04
CA THR A 348 -5.02 15.02 13.84
C THR A 348 -6.02 15.81 12.99
N GLU A 349 -5.84 15.83 11.67
CA GLU A 349 -6.76 16.43 10.72
C GLU A 349 -7.89 15.45 10.40
N SER A 350 -9.12 15.93 10.40
CA SER A 350 -10.26 15.12 9.92
C SER A 350 -10.10 14.92 8.42
N ASN A 351 -9.70 13.70 8.00
CA ASN A 351 -9.49 13.32 6.62
C ASN A 351 -8.34 14.09 5.91
N PRO A 352 -7.07 13.78 6.23
CA PRO A 352 -5.92 14.43 5.61
C PRO A 352 -5.90 14.19 4.10
N ASN A 353 -5.75 15.25 3.32
CA ASN A 353 -5.62 15.14 1.87
C ASN A 353 -4.24 14.54 1.51
N PRO A 354 -4.18 13.54 0.63
CA PRO A 354 -2.92 13.01 0.14
C PRO A 354 -2.11 14.08 -0.58
N GLN A 355 -0.87 14.29 -0.14
CA GLN A 355 0.04 15.24 -0.76
C GLN A 355 0.80 14.57 -1.91
N VAL A 356 0.47 14.92 -3.15
CA VAL A 356 1.24 14.50 -4.32
C VAL A 356 2.58 15.22 -4.34
N ILE A 357 3.68 14.45 -4.26
CA ILE A 357 5.05 14.98 -4.30
C ILE A 357 5.72 14.79 -5.66
N LEU A 358 5.23 13.84 -6.46
CA LEU A 358 5.65 13.63 -7.84
C LEU A 358 4.54 12.96 -8.64
N LYS A 359 4.38 13.37 -9.90
CA LYS A 359 3.55 12.68 -10.89
C LYS A 359 4.44 12.10 -11.98
N THR A 360 4.24 10.83 -12.29
CA THR A 360 4.98 10.07 -13.29
C THR A 360 4.06 9.50 -14.36
N SER A 361 4.62 8.83 -15.35
CA SER A 361 3.88 8.06 -16.35
C SER A 361 4.07 6.54 -16.20
N ILE A 362 4.72 6.09 -15.10
CA ILE A 362 4.97 4.68 -14.85
C ILE A 362 3.79 4.03 -14.11
N HIS A 363 3.66 2.73 -14.27
CA HIS A 363 2.73 1.93 -13.46
C HIS A 363 3.45 1.43 -12.20
N ILE A 364 3.29 2.19 -11.11
CA ILE A 364 3.97 1.89 -9.85
C ILE A 364 3.44 0.58 -9.28
N SER A 365 4.21 -0.51 -9.38
CA SER A 365 3.82 -1.81 -8.83
C SER A 365 4.12 -1.93 -7.33
N SER A 366 5.15 -1.26 -6.85
CA SER A 366 5.60 -1.32 -5.46
C SER A 366 6.68 -0.27 -5.17
N PHE A 367 7.03 -0.22 -3.89
CA PHE A 367 8.24 0.42 -3.39
C PHE A 367 9.19 -0.64 -2.83
N GLY A 368 10.44 -0.23 -2.60
CA GLY A 368 11.44 -1.01 -1.88
C GLY A 368 12.40 -0.12 -1.13
N GLU A 369 13.13 -0.71 -0.19
CA GLU A 369 14.08 -0.01 0.67
C GLU A 369 15.45 -0.70 0.61
N ASP A 370 16.54 0.09 0.68
CA ASP A 370 17.90 -0.45 0.87
C ASP A 370 18.31 -0.47 2.35
N GLU A 371 19.49 -1.03 2.65
CA GLU A 371 20.02 -1.12 4.01
C GLU A 371 20.25 0.25 4.70
N ARG A 372 20.20 1.34 3.95
CA ARG A 372 20.39 2.71 4.44
C ARG A 372 19.09 3.48 4.60
N GLY A 373 17.96 2.85 4.28
CA GLY A 373 16.63 3.45 4.30
C GLY A 373 16.34 4.34 3.09
N GLU A 374 17.12 4.24 2.01
CA GLU A 374 16.81 4.91 0.75
C GLU A 374 15.73 4.12 0.00
N LEU A 375 14.78 4.83 -0.61
CA LEU A 375 13.64 4.23 -1.25
C LEU A 375 13.76 4.15 -2.76
N TYR A 376 13.14 3.11 -3.29
CA TYR A 376 13.05 2.79 -4.71
C TYR A 376 11.60 2.62 -5.12
N VAL A 377 11.29 2.99 -6.36
CA VAL A 377 10.00 2.82 -7.02
C VAL A 377 10.16 1.79 -8.13
N LEU A 378 9.24 0.84 -8.21
CA LEU A 378 9.22 -0.18 -9.24
C LEU A 378 8.14 0.14 -10.27
N ASP A 379 8.52 0.14 -11.55
CA ASP A 379 7.60 0.20 -12.68
C ASP A 379 7.27 -1.22 -13.13
N HIS A 380 6.00 -1.57 -13.15
CA HIS A 380 5.54 -2.88 -13.62
C HIS A 380 6.00 -3.21 -15.05
N ALA A 381 6.30 -2.20 -15.86
CA ALA A 381 6.84 -2.36 -17.22
C ALA A 381 8.32 -2.79 -17.27
N GLY A 382 9.05 -2.83 -16.13
CA GLY A 382 10.40 -3.37 -16.07
C GLY A 382 11.47 -2.43 -15.48
N GLY A 383 11.10 -1.27 -14.93
CA GLY A 383 12.04 -0.28 -14.38
C GLY A 383 12.15 -0.28 -12.87
N ILE A 384 13.33 0.08 -12.36
CA ILE A 384 13.57 0.44 -10.96
C ILE A 384 14.19 1.83 -10.92
N TYR A 385 13.66 2.67 -10.03
CA TYR A 385 14.09 4.06 -9.88
C TYR A 385 14.36 4.36 -8.41
N GLN A 386 15.51 4.95 -8.12
CA GLN A 386 15.81 5.47 -6.80
C GLN A 386 15.12 6.83 -6.61
N ILE A 387 14.52 7.05 -5.45
CA ILE A 387 14.03 8.38 -5.05
C ILE A 387 15.22 9.25 -4.66
N THR A 388 15.34 10.40 -5.32
CA THR A 388 16.45 11.34 -5.14
C THR A 388 15.95 12.77 -4.96
N PRO A 389 16.77 13.70 -4.46
CA PRO A 389 16.43 15.12 -4.49
C PRO A 389 16.14 15.58 -5.93
N PRO A 390 15.29 16.59 -6.10
CA PRO A 390 15.08 17.18 -7.42
C PRO A 390 16.41 17.73 -7.95
N GLN A 391 16.68 17.49 -9.25
CA GLN A 391 17.85 18.10 -9.87
C GLN A 391 17.70 19.61 -9.82
N ALA A 392 18.75 20.30 -9.38
CA ALA A 392 18.78 21.76 -9.46
C ALA A 392 18.60 22.15 -10.93
N GLY A 393 17.51 22.88 -11.21
CA GLY A 393 17.26 23.36 -12.57
C GLY A 393 18.45 24.23 -13.02
N HIS A 394 19.02 23.87 -14.19
CA HIS A 394 19.97 24.71 -14.92
C HIS A 394 19.24 25.83 -15.60
#